data_12ba523069c4e960a7d1a440ad3785c0
#
_entry.id   12ba523069c4e960a7d1a440ad3785c0
#
_cell.length_a   1.000
_cell.length_b   1.000
_cell.length_c   1.000
_cell.angle_alpha   90.00
_cell.angle_beta   90.00
_cell.angle_gamma   90.00
#
_symmetry.space_group_name_H-M   'P 1'
#
loop_
_entity.id
_entity.type
_entity.pdbx_description
1 polymer ?
#
loop_
_entity_poly.entity_id
_entity_poly.type
_entity_poly.pdbx_seq_one_letter_code
_entity_poly.pdbx_strand_id
1 'polypeptide(L)'
;MRSRSRQRFKSLDGLRGVAALIVVVYHIALTSPGVAAIYLHPTSAAPSNALEQLLFYSPLHLLWAGREAVLVFFVLSGFVLALPAFRGREANWSAYYPRRVVRLYLPAIASLIFAFFTVLLIPRVEDPAASEWVNDHASPNGLMQVLLGSSLMGGAGALNTPLWSLRWEVLFSLLLPLYLMTARKHQHLLWAKALFLVLAICVGSQTGVLAGALTYLPVFGLGVLMAARAEDLKVLSERLSALVWAAICILTLTLLTVQWNLGAIVEDVTPYRAISTGLTSIGACLAVFICAYFRPAVRAFESTVIRLLGLISFSLYLVHEPIVIGAVTLLGGNPPLWFTYVTVVPVSIAVAVAFYWLIENPSHVLCQKIGRKKEAVRS
;
A
#
# COMPACT_ATOMS: atom_id res chain seq x y z
N MET A 1 29.65 14.42 23.01
CA MET A 1 28.37 13.82 22.62
C MET A 1 28.35 13.63 21.10
N ARG A 2 28.59 12.41 20.63
CA ARG A 2 28.53 12.11 19.18
C ARG A 2 27.08 12.23 18.72
N SER A 3 26.83 13.07 17.72
CA SER A 3 25.58 13.19 16.98
C SER A 3 25.10 11.77 16.60
N ARG A 4 24.02 11.30 17.23
CA ARG A 4 23.33 10.07 16.79
C ARG A 4 22.84 10.34 15.38
N SER A 5 23.61 9.89 14.37
CA SER A 5 23.31 10.02 12.96
C SER A 5 21.87 9.55 12.69
N ARG A 6 21.16 10.35 11.88
CA ARG A 6 19.82 10.05 11.35
C ARG A 6 19.84 8.68 10.65
N GLN A 7 19.59 7.59 11.34
CA GLN A 7 19.44 6.30 10.69
C GLN A 7 18.08 6.29 9.98
N ARG A 8 18.08 6.74 8.72
CA ARG A 8 16.96 6.59 7.80
C ARG A 8 16.95 5.13 7.35
N PHE A 9 15.84 4.44 7.51
CA PHE A 9 15.68 3.08 6.98
C PHE A 9 15.49 3.14 5.46
N LYS A 10 16.59 3.14 4.71
CA LYS A 10 16.56 3.18 3.23
C LYS A 10 15.90 1.93 2.65
N SER A 11 16.05 0.79 3.31
CA SER A 11 15.42 -0.48 2.95
C SER A 11 13.89 -0.41 3.00
N LEU A 12 13.30 0.40 3.90
CA LEU A 12 11.85 0.61 3.95
C LEU A 12 11.35 1.47 2.78
N ASP A 13 12.18 2.39 2.26
CA ASP A 13 11.87 3.07 0.99
C ASP A 13 11.85 2.04 -0.16
N GLY A 14 12.80 1.08 -0.17
CA GLY A 14 12.82 -0.03 -1.12
C GLY A 14 11.60 -0.94 -1.01
N LEU A 15 11.19 -1.31 0.22
CA LEU A 15 9.98 -2.10 0.45
C LEU A 15 8.74 -1.41 -0.13
N ARG A 16 8.63 -0.09 0.03
CA ARG A 16 7.56 0.69 -0.58
C ARG A 16 7.59 0.59 -2.11
N GLY A 17 8.78 0.62 -2.72
CA GLY A 17 8.95 0.48 -4.17
C GLY A 17 8.48 -0.88 -4.68
N VAL A 18 8.89 -1.96 -4.02
CA VAL A 18 8.46 -3.33 -4.37
C VAL A 18 6.96 -3.49 -4.17
N ALA A 19 6.39 -3.00 -3.08
CA ALA A 19 4.95 -3.05 -2.84
C ALA A 19 4.16 -2.27 -3.91
N ALA A 20 4.65 -1.11 -4.37
CA ALA A 20 4.02 -0.38 -5.48
C ALA A 20 4.06 -1.17 -6.79
N LEU A 21 5.18 -1.84 -7.09
CA LEU A 21 5.30 -2.68 -8.27
C LEU A 21 4.35 -3.89 -8.21
N ILE A 22 4.21 -4.54 -7.04
CA ILE A 22 3.24 -5.62 -6.83
C ILE A 22 1.82 -5.14 -7.12
N VAL A 23 1.45 -3.92 -6.74
CA VAL A 23 0.12 -3.34 -7.06
C VAL A 23 -0.05 -3.14 -8.57
N VAL A 24 1.00 -2.71 -9.30
CA VAL A 24 0.94 -2.62 -10.77
C VAL A 24 0.72 -4.01 -11.40
N VAL A 25 1.52 -4.99 -10.98
CA VAL A 25 1.42 -6.38 -11.45
C VAL A 25 0.04 -6.96 -11.18
N TYR A 26 -0.52 -6.68 -10.00
CA TYR A 26 -1.88 -7.07 -9.62
C TYR A 26 -2.96 -6.49 -10.55
N HIS A 27 -2.93 -5.18 -10.82
CA HIS A 27 -3.93 -4.58 -11.69
C HIS A 27 -3.79 -5.06 -13.15
N ILE A 28 -2.57 -5.36 -13.62
CA ILE A 28 -2.38 -6.01 -14.91
C ILE A 28 -2.96 -7.44 -14.90
N ALA A 29 -2.77 -8.22 -13.83
CA ALA A 29 -3.36 -9.55 -13.72
C ALA A 29 -4.89 -9.51 -13.83
N LEU A 30 -5.54 -8.52 -13.22
CA LEU A 30 -7.00 -8.35 -13.28
C LEU A 30 -7.54 -7.97 -14.67
N THR A 31 -6.70 -7.61 -15.63
CA THR A 31 -7.14 -7.38 -17.01
C THR A 31 -7.51 -8.68 -17.73
N SER A 32 -7.03 -9.83 -17.26
CA SER A 32 -7.44 -11.14 -17.77
C SER A 32 -8.82 -11.54 -17.25
N PRO A 33 -9.80 -11.89 -18.12
CA PRO A 33 -11.13 -12.31 -17.66
C PRO A 33 -11.11 -13.49 -16.68
N GLY A 34 -10.28 -14.50 -16.92
CA GLY A 34 -10.15 -15.66 -16.02
C GLY A 34 -9.59 -15.30 -14.65
N VAL A 35 -8.55 -14.49 -14.60
CA VAL A 35 -7.95 -14.02 -13.35
C VAL A 35 -8.91 -13.12 -12.57
N ALA A 36 -9.58 -12.19 -13.25
CA ALA A 36 -10.56 -11.31 -12.63
C ALA A 36 -11.73 -12.11 -12.03
N ALA A 37 -12.27 -13.09 -12.77
CA ALA A 37 -13.37 -13.93 -12.30
C ALA A 37 -13.02 -14.67 -10.99
N ILE A 38 -11.84 -15.31 -10.92
CA ILE A 38 -11.39 -16.01 -9.70
C ILE A 38 -11.20 -15.02 -8.54
N TYR A 39 -10.67 -13.83 -8.83
CA TYR A 39 -10.40 -12.84 -7.80
C TYR A 39 -11.67 -12.18 -7.24
N LEU A 40 -12.60 -11.82 -8.12
CA LEU A 40 -13.85 -11.15 -7.76
C LEU A 40 -14.90 -12.12 -7.21
N HIS A 41 -14.94 -13.35 -7.77
CA HIS A 41 -15.95 -14.36 -7.47
C HIS A 41 -15.32 -15.70 -7.04
N PRO A 42 -14.56 -15.75 -5.95
CA PRO A 42 -13.79 -16.93 -5.54
C PRO A 42 -14.64 -18.15 -5.17
N THR A 43 -15.97 -17.97 -4.99
CA THR A 43 -16.91 -19.06 -4.73
C THR A 43 -17.54 -19.66 -5.99
N SER A 44 -17.47 -18.97 -7.12
CA SER A 44 -18.10 -19.39 -8.39
C SER A 44 -17.11 -19.58 -9.53
N ALA A 45 -15.87 -19.16 -9.35
CA ALA A 45 -14.79 -19.33 -10.32
C ALA A 45 -13.56 -19.96 -9.64
N ALA A 46 -12.92 -20.90 -10.32
CA ALA A 46 -11.75 -21.62 -9.84
C ALA A 46 -10.65 -21.64 -10.92
N PRO A 47 -9.36 -21.78 -10.53
CA PRO A 47 -8.25 -21.95 -11.47
C PRO A 47 -8.49 -23.14 -12.41
N SER A 48 -8.28 -22.89 -13.70
CA SER A 48 -8.57 -23.86 -14.78
C SER A 48 -7.44 -24.85 -15.02
N ASN A 49 -6.23 -24.56 -14.55
CA ASN A 49 -5.03 -25.37 -14.77
C ASN A 49 -4.06 -25.31 -13.58
N ALA A 50 -3.08 -26.23 -13.57
CA ALA A 50 -2.11 -26.36 -12.47
C ALA A 50 -1.25 -25.09 -12.25
N LEU A 51 -0.94 -24.35 -13.31
CA LEU A 51 -0.18 -23.10 -13.20
C LEU A 51 -1.01 -22.01 -12.49
N GLU A 52 -2.26 -21.86 -12.87
CA GLU A 52 -3.17 -20.93 -12.17
C GLU A 52 -3.37 -21.36 -10.71
N GLN A 53 -3.58 -22.65 -10.42
CA GLN A 53 -3.64 -23.13 -9.04
C GLN A 53 -2.41 -22.77 -8.24
N LEU A 54 -1.22 -22.95 -8.82
CA LEU A 54 0.05 -22.60 -8.18
C LEU A 54 0.16 -21.09 -7.94
N LEU A 55 -0.23 -20.27 -8.91
CA LEU A 55 -0.15 -18.80 -8.81
C LEU A 55 -1.19 -18.22 -7.83
N PHE A 56 -2.37 -18.79 -7.75
CA PHE A 56 -3.43 -18.33 -6.86
C PHE A 56 -3.27 -18.88 -5.44
N TYR A 57 -3.09 -20.18 -5.30
CA TYR A 57 -3.24 -20.89 -4.03
C TYR A 57 -1.93 -21.31 -3.39
N SER A 58 -0.85 -20.56 -3.64
CA SER A 58 0.44 -20.77 -3.00
C SER A 58 1.07 -19.44 -2.58
N PRO A 59 2.18 -19.43 -1.84
CA PRO A 59 2.93 -18.22 -1.53
C PRO A 59 3.41 -17.43 -2.75
N LEU A 60 3.39 -18.01 -3.97
CA LEU A 60 3.67 -17.27 -5.21
C LEU A 60 2.63 -16.18 -5.51
N HIS A 61 1.43 -16.27 -4.93
CA HIS A 61 0.44 -15.20 -4.97
C HIS A 61 1.03 -13.85 -4.55
N LEU A 62 2.06 -13.83 -3.68
CA LEU A 62 2.71 -12.60 -3.25
C LEU A 62 3.27 -11.77 -4.41
N LEU A 63 3.60 -12.38 -5.55
CA LEU A 63 4.11 -11.66 -6.73
C LEU A 63 3.10 -10.63 -7.29
N TRP A 64 1.81 -10.83 -7.02
CA TRP A 64 0.72 -9.97 -7.47
C TRP A 64 -0.35 -9.72 -6.38
N ALA A 65 0.04 -9.84 -5.12
CA ALA A 65 -0.79 -9.63 -3.93
C ALA A 65 -1.03 -8.13 -3.66
N GLY A 66 -1.79 -7.47 -4.52
CA GLY A 66 -1.97 -6.01 -4.47
C GLY A 66 -2.63 -5.52 -3.19
N ARG A 67 -3.65 -6.22 -2.67
CA ARG A 67 -4.33 -5.88 -1.42
C ARG A 67 -3.40 -5.99 -0.22
N GLU A 68 -2.61 -7.03 -0.17
CA GLU A 68 -1.63 -7.32 0.87
C GLU A 68 -0.51 -6.28 0.86
N ALA A 69 -0.07 -5.85 -0.33
CA ALA A 69 0.89 -4.77 -0.49
C ALA A 69 0.37 -3.44 0.08
N VAL A 70 -0.93 -3.14 -0.03
CA VAL A 70 -1.53 -1.95 0.60
C VAL A 70 -1.50 -2.05 2.13
N LEU A 71 -1.72 -3.23 2.72
CA LEU A 71 -1.59 -3.41 4.18
C LEU A 71 -0.13 -3.17 4.63
N VAL A 72 0.85 -3.62 3.84
CA VAL A 72 2.27 -3.29 4.10
C VAL A 72 2.50 -1.78 4.06
N PHE A 73 1.92 -1.05 3.09
CA PHE A 73 1.99 0.43 3.07
C PHE A 73 1.43 1.05 4.33
N PHE A 74 0.31 0.56 4.86
CA PHE A 74 -0.31 1.11 6.05
C PHE A 74 0.54 0.90 7.31
N VAL A 75 1.06 -0.32 7.53
CA VAL A 75 2.01 -0.59 8.62
C VAL A 75 3.25 0.30 8.49
N LEU A 76 3.80 0.39 7.29
CA LEU A 76 4.99 1.18 7.00
C LEU A 76 4.77 2.67 7.24
N SER A 77 3.61 3.21 6.83
CA SER A 77 3.23 4.61 7.12
C SER A 77 3.10 4.85 8.62
N GLY A 78 2.45 3.95 9.35
CA GLY A 78 2.35 4.01 10.82
C GLY A 78 3.72 4.03 11.47
N PHE A 79 4.61 3.12 11.08
CA PHE A 79 5.97 3.03 11.62
C PHE A 79 6.80 4.28 11.34
N VAL A 80 6.89 4.70 10.08
CA VAL A 80 7.77 5.81 9.65
C VAL A 80 7.31 7.14 10.20
N LEU A 81 5.99 7.41 10.26
CA LEU A 81 5.45 8.67 10.77
C LEU A 81 5.54 8.79 12.28
N ALA A 82 5.42 7.69 13.02
CA ALA A 82 5.50 7.69 14.47
C ALA A 82 6.95 7.68 14.99
N LEU A 83 7.89 7.08 14.25
CA LEU A 83 9.26 6.87 14.69
C LEU A 83 10.00 8.12 15.18
N PRO A 84 9.90 9.31 14.54
CA PRO A 84 10.54 10.53 15.04
C PRO A 84 10.09 10.92 16.45
N ALA A 85 8.80 10.74 16.77
CA ALA A 85 8.23 11.07 18.07
C ALA A 85 8.74 10.16 19.19
N PHE A 86 9.03 8.88 18.91
CA PHE A 86 9.62 7.94 19.84
C PHE A 86 11.16 8.09 19.95
N ARG A 87 11.79 8.78 19.00
CA ARG A 87 13.21 9.16 19.04
C ARG A 87 13.47 10.53 19.67
N GLY A 88 12.51 11.04 20.45
CA GLY A 88 12.67 12.27 21.21
C GLY A 88 12.49 13.56 20.39
N ARG A 89 11.90 13.49 19.18
CA ARG A 89 11.54 14.69 18.43
C ARG A 89 10.14 15.16 18.82
N GLU A 90 10.07 16.41 19.24
CA GLU A 90 8.78 17.05 19.41
C GLU A 90 8.09 17.26 18.06
N ALA A 91 6.81 16.91 18.00
CA ALA A 91 6.01 17.08 16.81
C ALA A 91 5.53 18.54 16.71
N ASN A 92 5.96 19.24 15.68
CA ASN A 92 5.41 20.55 15.35
C ASN A 92 4.11 20.35 14.52
N TRP A 93 2.97 20.19 15.20
CA TRP A 93 1.68 19.93 14.58
C TRP A 93 1.23 21.02 13.61
N SER A 94 1.52 22.29 13.92
CA SER A 94 1.17 23.41 13.03
C SER A 94 1.91 23.36 11.69
N ALA A 95 3.08 22.74 11.64
CA ALA A 95 3.82 22.50 10.41
C ALA A 95 3.51 21.12 9.81
N TYR A 96 3.17 20.12 10.63
CA TYR A 96 2.89 18.76 10.19
C TYR A 96 1.67 18.68 9.27
N TYR A 97 0.53 19.20 9.71
CA TYR A 97 -0.73 19.08 8.95
C TYR A 97 -0.65 19.75 7.56
N PRO A 98 -0.23 21.01 7.40
CA PRO A 98 -0.14 21.61 6.08
C PRO A 98 0.85 20.88 5.14
N ARG A 99 1.98 20.41 5.69
CA ARG A 99 2.94 19.59 4.92
C ARG A 99 2.31 18.29 4.45
N ARG A 100 1.51 17.64 5.32
CA ARG A 100 0.88 16.38 5.00
C ARG A 100 -0.20 16.53 3.94
N VAL A 101 -1.03 17.60 4.06
CA VAL A 101 -2.04 17.94 3.06
C VAL A 101 -1.39 18.15 1.69
N VAL A 102 -0.41 19.04 1.58
CA VAL A 102 0.26 19.32 0.31
C VAL A 102 0.89 18.04 -0.28
N ARG A 103 1.53 17.22 0.56
CA ARG A 103 2.20 16.00 0.13
C ARG A 103 1.24 14.95 -0.42
N LEU A 104 0.02 14.84 0.11
CA LEU A 104 -0.95 13.83 -0.32
C LEU A 104 -1.87 14.36 -1.41
N TYR A 105 -2.46 15.53 -1.19
CA TYR A 105 -3.51 16.07 -2.08
C TYR A 105 -2.97 16.56 -3.42
N LEU A 106 -1.82 17.25 -3.44
CA LEU A 106 -1.30 17.81 -4.70
C LEU A 106 -0.98 16.70 -5.73
N PRO A 107 -0.22 15.64 -5.39
CA PRO A 107 -0.01 14.53 -6.33
C PRO A 107 -1.29 13.75 -6.63
N ALA A 108 -2.19 13.56 -5.67
CA ALA A 108 -3.44 12.83 -5.88
C ALA A 108 -4.37 13.57 -6.85
N ILE A 109 -4.55 14.88 -6.69
CA ILE A 109 -5.35 15.70 -7.62
C ILE A 109 -4.71 15.69 -9.02
N ALA A 110 -3.39 15.83 -9.11
CA ALA A 110 -2.68 15.74 -10.39
C ALA A 110 -2.88 14.37 -11.07
N SER A 111 -2.93 13.27 -10.29
CA SER A 111 -3.20 11.93 -10.85
C SER A 111 -4.64 11.77 -11.33
N LEU A 112 -5.61 12.41 -10.67
CA LEU A 112 -7.00 12.45 -11.14
C LEU A 112 -7.12 13.22 -12.46
N ILE A 113 -6.43 14.36 -12.58
CA ILE A 113 -6.36 15.13 -13.82
C ILE A 113 -5.70 14.30 -14.91
N PHE A 114 -4.61 13.61 -14.62
CA PHE A 114 -3.95 12.68 -15.53
C PHE A 114 -4.92 11.58 -15.99
N ALA A 115 -5.62 10.92 -15.06
CA ALA A 115 -6.61 9.89 -15.37
C ALA A 115 -7.77 10.44 -16.22
N PHE A 116 -8.24 11.64 -15.94
CA PHE A 116 -9.25 12.32 -16.75
C PHE A 116 -8.79 12.51 -18.20
N PHE A 117 -7.56 12.97 -18.41
CA PHE A 117 -7.00 13.11 -19.76
C PHE A 117 -6.83 11.75 -20.47
N THR A 118 -6.49 10.67 -19.73
CA THR A 118 -6.46 9.33 -20.36
C THR A 118 -7.82 8.92 -20.89
N VAL A 119 -8.92 9.23 -20.16
CA VAL A 119 -10.30 8.92 -20.60
C VAL A 119 -10.72 9.76 -21.80
N LEU A 120 -10.29 11.03 -21.87
CA LEU A 120 -10.56 11.89 -23.03
C LEU A 120 -9.86 11.41 -24.31
N LEU A 121 -8.63 10.93 -24.16
CA LEU A 121 -7.82 10.45 -25.30
C LEU A 121 -8.18 9.01 -25.71
N ILE A 122 -8.57 8.19 -24.74
CA ILE A 122 -8.88 6.76 -24.91
C ILE A 122 -10.22 6.52 -24.19
N PRO A 123 -11.36 6.75 -24.89
CA PRO A 123 -12.68 6.55 -24.30
C PRO A 123 -12.86 5.11 -23.82
N ARG A 124 -13.24 4.94 -22.56
CA ARG A 124 -13.48 3.65 -21.93
C ARG A 124 -14.93 3.24 -22.15
N VAL A 125 -15.14 2.25 -23.00
CA VAL A 125 -16.46 1.67 -23.27
C VAL A 125 -16.48 0.23 -22.80
N GLU A 126 -17.66 -0.29 -22.49
CA GLU A 126 -17.84 -1.72 -22.19
C GLU A 126 -17.42 -2.56 -23.40
N ASP A 127 -16.63 -3.59 -23.16
CA ASP A 127 -16.14 -4.54 -24.16
C ASP A 127 -16.40 -5.97 -23.65
N PRO A 128 -17.21 -6.78 -24.36
CA PRO A 128 -17.45 -8.17 -23.96
C PRO A 128 -16.20 -9.05 -23.91
N ALA A 129 -15.12 -8.67 -24.58
CA ALA A 129 -13.84 -9.38 -24.53
C ALA A 129 -13.00 -9.03 -23.28
N ALA A 130 -13.27 -7.87 -22.66
CA ALA A 130 -12.55 -7.41 -21.50
C ALA A 130 -13.01 -8.12 -20.22
N SER A 131 -12.16 -8.07 -19.18
CA SER A 131 -12.53 -8.57 -17.87
C SER A 131 -13.62 -7.72 -17.21
N GLU A 132 -14.37 -8.28 -16.27
CA GLU A 132 -15.32 -7.55 -15.44
C GLU A 132 -14.65 -6.37 -14.75
N TRP A 133 -13.43 -6.56 -14.21
CA TRP A 133 -12.68 -5.47 -13.59
C TRP A 133 -12.37 -4.33 -14.56
N VAL A 134 -12.06 -4.60 -15.82
CA VAL A 134 -11.85 -3.55 -16.86
C VAL A 134 -13.17 -2.84 -17.15
N ASN A 135 -14.26 -3.58 -17.28
CA ASN A 135 -15.61 -3.05 -17.57
C ASN A 135 -16.16 -2.20 -16.42
N ASP A 136 -15.79 -2.47 -15.17
CA ASP A 136 -16.11 -1.61 -14.01
C ASP A 136 -15.51 -0.20 -14.14
N HIS A 137 -14.53 -0.02 -15.02
CA HIS A 137 -13.92 1.27 -15.35
C HIS A 137 -14.49 1.91 -16.61
N ALA A 138 -15.50 1.32 -17.24
CA ALA A 138 -16.13 1.86 -18.44
C ALA A 138 -16.96 3.13 -18.15
N SER A 139 -17.06 4.01 -19.13
CA SER A 139 -17.88 5.21 -19.12
C SER A 139 -17.82 6.07 -17.83
N PRO A 140 -16.64 6.35 -17.28
CA PRO A 140 -16.55 7.14 -16.07
C PRO A 140 -17.04 8.56 -16.34
N ASN A 141 -17.88 9.12 -15.44
CA ASN A 141 -18.18 10.55 -15.45
C ASN A 141 -16.94 11.33 -14.97
N GLY A 142 -15.95 11.51 -15.87
CA GLY A 142 -14.61 11.91 -15.54
C GLY A 142 -14.51 13.21 -14.75
N LEU A 143 -15.22 14.29 -15.17
CA LEU A 143 -15.18 15.57 -14.49
C LEU A 143 -15.79 15.48 -13.07
N MET A 144 -16.96 14.83 -12.93
CA MET A 144 -17.58 14.65 -11.62
C MET A 144 -16.70 13.81 -10.69
N GLN A 145 -16.05 12.77 -11.21
CA GLN A 145 -15.15 11.94 -10.42
C GLN A 145 -13.86 12.66 -10.03
N VAL A 146 -13.34 13.58 -10.85
CA VAL A 146 -12.24 14.47 -10.46
C VAL A 146 -12.66 15.35 -9.28
N LEU A 147 -13.83 15.97 -9.34
CA LEU A 147 -14.33 16.83 -8.27
C LEU A 147 -14.56 16.06 -6.96
N LEU A 148 -15.27 14.94 -7.01
CA LEU A 148 -15.55 14.11 -5.84
C LEU A 148 -14.27 13.44 -5.29
N GLY A 149 -13.43 12.91 -6.18
CA GLY A 149 -12.18 12.25 -5.82
C GLY A 149 -11.14 13.20 -5.24
N SER A 150 -11.18 14.50 -5.60
CA SER A 150 -10.25 15.50 -5.08
C SER A 150 -10.36 15.70 -3.57
N SER A 151 -11.50 15.35 -2.96
CA SER A 151 -11.64 15.32 -1.50
C SER A 151 -10.83 14.19 -0.83
N LEU A 152 -10.48 13.15 -1.57
CA LEU A 152 -9.93 11.86 -1.11
C LEU A 152 -10.83 11.12 -0.09
N MET A 153 -12.04 11.64 0.20
CA MET A 153 -12.97 11.04 1.16
C MET A 153 -14.04 10.19 0.46
N GLY A 154 -14.48 10.62 -0.72
CA GLY A 154 -15.51 9.94 -1.52
C GLY A 154 -14.98 8.75 -2.35
N GLY A 155 -13.67 8.59 -2.47
CA GLY A 155 -13.05 7.71 -3.47
C GLY A 155 -13.05 8.34 -4.86
N ALA A 156 -12.25 7.79 -5.78
CA ALA A 156 -12.15 8.30 -7.16
C ALA A 156 -13.04 7.55 -8.16
N GLY A 157 -13.90 6.65 -7.68
CA GLY A 157 -14.76 5.82 -8.53
C GLY A 157 -13.94 5.07 -9.59
N ALA A 158 -14.54 4.83 -10.75
CA ALA A 158 -13.91 4.14 -11.87
C ALA A 158 -12.78 4.92 -12.57
N LEU A 159 -12.51 6.18 -12.18
CA LEU A 159 -11.48 7.00 -12.81
C LEU A 159 -10.06 6.58 -12.38
N ASN A 160 -9.86 6.35 -11.07
CA ASN A 160 -8.58 5.94 -10.48
C ASN A 160 -8.83 5.25 -9.13
N THR A 161 -9.11 3.95 -9.15
CA THR A 161 -9.56 3.22 -7.96
C THR A 161 -8.54 3.16 -6.84
N PRO A 162 -7.19 3.07 -7.06
CA PRO A 162 -6.19 3.03 -5.99
C PRO A 162 -6.29 4.17 -4.97
N LEU A 163 -6.89 5.30 -5.33
CA LEU A 163 -7.07 6.44 -4.42
C LEU A 163 -7.95 6.12 -3.19
N TRP A 164 -8.71 5.01 -3.19
CA TRP A 164 -9.45 4.55 -2.02
C TRP A 164 -8.59 4.42 -0.76
N SER A 165 -7.33 4.02 -0.93
CA SER A 165 -6.40 3.81 0.18
C SER A 165 -5.94 5.13 0.81
N LEU A 166 -5.85 6.21 0.03
CA LEU A 166 -5.42 7.53 0.52
C LEU A 166 -6.39 8.13 1.52
N ARG A 167 -7.70 7.80 1.46
CA ARG A 167 -8.67 8.15 2.51
C ARG A 167 -8.14 7.75 3.89
N TRP A 168 -7.70 6.52 4.02
CA TRP A 168 -7.21 5.96 5.29
C TRP A 168 -5.89 6.60 5.72
N GLU A 169 -5.02 6.92 4.76
CA GLU A 169 -3.77 7.62 5.04
C GLU A 169 -4.01 9.07 5.53
N VAL A 170 -4.98 9.77 4.96
CA VAL A 170 -5.40 11.10 5.41
C VAL A 170 -5.99 11.01 6.83
N LEU A 171 -6.96 10.12 7.05
CA LEU A 171 -7.59 9.92 8.37
C LEU A 171 -6.56 9.53 9.42
N PHE A 172 -5.68 8.58 9.14
CA PHE A 172 -4.58 8.23 10.03
C PHE A 172 -3.68 9.43 10.33
N SER A 173 -3.36 10.23 9.31
CA SER A 173 -2.51 11.43 9.50
C SER A 173 -3.16 12.44 10.44
N LEU A 174 -4.49 12.61 10.37
CA LEU A 174 -5.24 13.46 11.31
C LEU A 174 -5.25 12.88 12.72
N LEU A 175 -5.36 11.56 12.84
CA LEU A 175 -5.43 10.83 14.12
C LEU A 175 -4.05 10.52 14.71
N LEU A 176 -2.94 10.83 14.03
CA LEU A 176 -1.58 10.49 14.49
C LEU A 176 -1.28 10.94 15.94
N PRO A 177 -1.70 12.15 16.41
CA PRO A 177 -1.50 12.53 17.80
C PRO A 177 -2.14 11.55 18.78
N LEU A 178 -3.36 11.08 18.49
CA LEU A 178 -4.08 10.12 19.31
C LEU A 178 -3.34 8.77 19.35
N TYR A 179 -2.85 8.28 18.21
CA TYR A 179 -2.03 7.08 18.16
C TYR A 179 -0.75 7.18 18.99
N LEU A 180 -0.06 8.33 18.91
CA LEU A 180 1.15 8.54 19.71
C LEU A 180 0.84 8.61 21.21
N MET A 181 -0.24 9.28 21.60
CA MET A 181 -0.68 9.34 22.99
C MET A 181 -1.03 7.94 23.53
N THR A 182 -1.83 7.18 22.79
CA THR A 182 -2.23 5.83 23.20
C THR A 182 -1.04 4.87 23.23
N ALA A 183 -0.09 4.97 22.30
CA ALA A 183 1.10 4.14 22.31
C ALA A 183 2.05 4.47 23.46
N ARG A 184 2.17 5.74 23.87
CA ARG A 184 3.00 6.17 25.03
C ARG A 184 2.38 5.81 26.38
N LYS A 185 1.06 5.88 26.49
CA LYS A 185 0.34 5.54 27.73
C LYS A 185 0.39 4.03 27.96
N HIS A 186 0.69 3.58 29.19
CA HIS A 186 0.71 2.16 29.57
C HIS A 186 1.55 1.28 28.62
N GLN A 187 2.83 1.58 28.48
CA GLN A 187 3.75 0.86 27.56
C GLN A 187 3.90 -0.63 27.88
N HIS A 188 3.62 -1.08 29.12
CA HIS A 188 3.59 -2.49 29.50
C HIS A 188 2.45 -3.27 28.82
N LEU A 189 1.40 -2.60 28.35
CA LEU A 189 0.25 -3.19 27.68
C LEU A 189 0.37 -3.19 26.13
N LEU A 190 1.53 -2.96 25.55
CA LEU A 190 1.67 -2.86 24.09
C LEU A 190 1.23 -4.14 23.36
N TRP A 191 1.47 -5.31 23.93
CA TRP A 191 0.98 -6.58 23.38
C TRP A 191 -0.54 -6.68 23.40
N ALA A 192 -1.16 -6.27 24.50
CA ALA A 192 -2.64 -6.23 24.60
C ALA A 192 -3.24 -5.23 23.59
N LYS A 193 -2.59 -4.08 23.39
CA LYS A 193 -3.00 -3.12 22.35
C LYS A 193 -2.85 -3.71 20.95
N ALA A 194 -1.73 -4.39 20.66
CA ALA A 194 -1.54 -5.04 19.36
C ALA A 194 -2.62 -6.10 19.12
N LEU A 195 -2.90 -6.94 20.11
CA LEU A 195 -4.00 -7.92 20.05
C LEU A 195 -5.36 -7.24 19.81
N PHE A 196 -5.65 -6.17 20.56
CA PHE A 196 -6.89 -5.39 20.37
C PHE A 196 -7.00 -4.84 18.94
N LEU A 197 -5.90 -4.30 18.38
CA LEU A 197 -5.90 -3.79 16.99
C LEU A 197 -6.14 -4.93 15.98
N VAL A 198 -5.52 -6.11 16.18
CA VAL A 198 -5.76 -7.27 15.31
C VAL A 198 -7.22 -7.74 15.41
N LEU A 199 -7.78 -7.80 16.61
CA LEU A 199 -9.20 -8.17 16.81
C LEU A 199 -10.12 -7.13 16.16
N ALA A 200 -9.80 -5.83 16.26
CA ALA A 200 -10.56 -4.78 15.59
C ALA A 200 -10.52 -4.94 14.05
N ILE A 201 -9.40 -5.35 13.46
CA ILE A 201 -9.29 -5.66 12.04
C ILE A 201 -10.21 -6.84 11.68
N CYS A 202 -10.19 -7.91 12.48
CA CYS A 202 -11.03 -9.09 12.24
C CYS A 202 -12.53 -8.75 12.34
N VAL A 203 -12.94 -7.94 13.32
CA VAL A 203 -14.33 -7.53 13.48
C VAL A 203 -14.72 -6.49 12.42
N GLY A 204 -13.81 -5.60 12.06
CA GLY A 204 -14.06 -4.48 11.16
C GLY A 204 -14.64 -4.91 9.81
N SER A 205 -14.16 -6.01 9.24
CA SER A 205 -14.64 -6.52 7.96
C SER A 205 -16.12 -6.96 7.97
N GLN A 206 -16.74 -7.06 9.15
CA GLN A 206 -18.13 -7.49 9.36
C GLN A 206 -19.08 -6.33 9.73
N THR A 207 -18.60 -5.10 9.94
CA THR A 207 -19.35 -4.03 10.62
C THR A 207 -20.00 -2.98 9.71
N GLY A 208 -20.35 -3.29 8.47
CA GLY A 208 -21.12 -2.37 7.60
C GLY A 208 -20.43 -0.99 7.42
N VAL A 209 -21.08 0.10 7.86
CA VAL A 209 -20.61 1.48 7.63
C VAL A 209 -19.22 1.77 8.21
N LEU A 210 -18.86 1.16 9.33
CA LEU A 210 -17.56 1.32 9.97
C LEU A 210 -16.50 0.32 9.48
N ALA A 211 -16.88 -0.59 8.59
CA ALA A 211 -16.03 -1.69 8.13
C ALA A 211 -14.61 -1.22 7.72
N GLY A 212 -14.53 -0.23 6.85
CA GLY A 212 -13.25 0.28 6.38
C GLY A 212 -12.41 0.93 7.48
N ALA A 213 -13.03 1.72 8.37
CA ALA A 213 -12.32 2.38 9.46
C ALA A 213 -11.74 1.37 10.46
N LEU A 214 -12.53 0.38 10.88
CA LEU A 214 -12.10 -0.65 11.81
C LEU A 214 -11.15 -1.68 11.16
N THR A 215 -11.20 -1.85 9.85
CA THR A 215 -10.27 -2.73 9.14
C THR A 215 -8.91 -2.05 8.91
N TYR A 216 -8.88 -0.81 8.42
CA TYR A 216 -7.64 -0.21 7.93
C TYR A 216 -6.93 0.70 8.93
N LEU A 217 -7.63 1.50 9.72
CA LEU A 217 -6.99 2.39 10.71
C LEU A 217 -6.17 1.62 11.77
N PRO A 218 -6.61 0.46 12.30
CA PRO A 218 -5.80 -0.31 13.22
C PRO A 218 -4.50 -0.84 12.61
N VAL A 219 -4.43 -1.08 11.30
CA VAL A 219 -3.20 -1.53 10.61
C VAL A 219 -2.09 -0.48 10.74
N PHE A 220 -2.42 0.81 10.56
CA PHE A 220 -1.47 1.89 10.86
C PHE A 220 -1.06 1.89 12.33
N GLY A 221 -2.00 1.60 13.23
CA GLY A 221 -1.76 1.49 14.68
C GLY A 221 -0.72 0.43 15.02
N LEU A 222 -0.75 -0.73 14.35
CA LEU A 222 0.30 -1.76 14.50
C LEU A 222 1.67 -1.20 14.14
N GLY A 223 1.79 -0.44 13.05
CA GLY A 223 3.02 0.26 12.67
C GLY A 223 3.49 1.27 13.73
N VAL A 224 2.56 2.01 14.35
CA VAL A 224 2.88 2.94 15.46
C VAL A 224 3.41 2.18 16.68
N LEU A 225 2.81 1.04 17.06
CA LEU A 225 3.29 0.21 18.17
C LEU A 225 4.68 -0.37 17.88
N MET A 226 4.96 -0.78 16.63
CA MET A 226 6.31 -1.19 16.22
C MET A 226 7.32 -0.03 16.36
N ALA A 227 6.95 1.20 15.98
CA ALA A 227 7.80 2.38 16.15
C ALA A 227 8.09 2.68 17.63
N ALA A 228 7.11 2.47 18.51
CA ALA A 228 7.30 2.64 19.97
C ALA A 228 8.29 1.64 20.55
N ARG A 229 8.51 0.50 19.91
CA ARG A 229 9.45 -0.56 20.31
C ARG A 229 10.62 -0.73 19.34
N ALA A 230 10.91 0.27 18.52
CA ALA A 230 11.93 0.15 17.46
C ALA A 230 13.32 -0.25 18.00
N GLU A 231 13.73 0.27 19.16
CA GLU A 231 15.02 -0.11 19.77
C GLU A 231 14.99 -1.53 20.34
N ASP A 232 13.88 -1.95 20.97
CA ASP A 232 13.73 -3.32 21.47
C ASP A 232 13.72 -4.32 20.32
N LEU A 233 13.01 -4.01 19.23
CA LEU A 233 12.98 -4.81 18.01
C LEU A 233 14.37 -4.94 17.38
N LYS A 234 15.17 -3.87 17.40
CA LYS A 234 16.55 -3.91 16.96
C LYS A 234 17.40 -4.84 17.81
N VAL A 235 17.35 -4.71 19.13
CA VAL A 235 18.09 -5.59 20.05
C VAL A 235 17.66 -7.04 19.89
N LEU A 236 16.35 -7.30 19.73
CA LEU A 236 15.83 -8.62 19.45
C LEU A 236 16.44 -9.17 18.15
N SER A 237 16.42 -8.38 17.08
CA SER A 237 16.92 -8.81 15.76
C SER A 237 18.39 -9.23 15.77
N GLU A 238 19.20 -8.63 16.64
CA GLU A 238 20.64 -8.94 16.78
C GLU A 238 20.88 -10.29 17.47
N ARG A 239 19.88 -10.82 18.17
CA ARG A 239 19.92 -12.11 18.90
C ARG A 239 19.35 -13.29 18.13
N LEU A 240 18.66 -13.02 17.01
CA LEU A 240 18.00 -14.07 16.24
C LEU A 240 19.03 -14.89 15.43
N SER A 241 18.94 -16.22 15.53
CA SER A 241 19.73 -17.13 14.68
C SER A 241 19.23 -17.14 13.22
N ALA A 242 20.05 -17.64 12.32
CA ALA A 242 19.67 -17.79 10.91
C ALA A 242 18.41 -18.66 10.72
N LEU A 243 18.27 -19.71 11.52
CA LEU A 243 17.08 -20.59 11.49
C LEU A 243 15.80 -19.82 11.89
N VAL A 244 15.86 -19.00 12.95
CA VAL A 244 14.73 -18.19 13.39
C VAL A 244 14.38 -17.15 12.32
N TRP A 245 15.37 -16.52 11.67
CA TRP A 245 15.13 -15.62 10.56
C TRP A 245 14.46 -16.33 9.37
N ALA A 246 14.89 -17.53 9.03
CA ALA A 246 14.26 -18.35 7.98
C ALA A 246 12.79 -18.65 8.35
N ALA A 247 12.52 -19.05 9.60
CA ALA A 247 11.17 -19.30 10.08
C ALA A 247 10.29 -18.02 10.02
N ILE A 248 10.83 -16.87 10.41
CA ILE A 248 10.12 -15.58 10.30
C ILE A 248 9.82 -15.25 8.83
N CYS A 249 10.75 -15.47 7.90
CA CYS A 249 10.51 -15.24 6.47
C CYS A 249 9.41 -16.16 5.93
N ILE A 250 9.45 -17.46 6.24
CA ILE A 250 8.41 -18.42 5.84
C ILE A 250 7.06 -18.01 6.43
N LEU A 251 7.01 -17.71 7.73
CA LEU A 251 5.80 -17.26 8.40
C LEU A 251 5.24 -15.98 7.75
N THR A 252 6.11 -15.03 7.39
CA THR A 252 5.69 -13.79 6.71
C THR A 252 5.03 -14.09 5.37
N LEU A 253 5.64 -14.93 4.54
CA LEU A 253 5.08 -15.37 3.26
C LEU A 253 3.72 -16.03 3.45
N THR A 254 3.63 -16.99 4.39
CA THR A 254 2.37 -17.70 4.67
C THR A 254 1.27 -16.75 5.16
N LEU A 255 1.59 -15.82 6.07
CA LEU A 255 0.60 -14.88 6.60
C LEU A 255 0.16 -13.83 5.58
N LEU A 256 1.05 -13.36 4.72
CA LEU A 256 0.70 -12.42 3.65
C LEU A 256 -0.22 -13.05 2.60
N THR A 257 -0.12 -14.36 2.39
CA THR A 257 -0.91 -15.07 1.39
C THR A 257 -1.96 -16.02 1.99
N VAL A 258 -2.26 -15.88 3.29
CA VAL A 258 -3.07 -16.85 4.04
C VAL A 258 -4.47 -17.05 3.45
N GLN A 259 -5.13 -16.00 2.99
CA GLN A 259 -6.47 -16.10 2.39
C GLN A 259 -6.45 -16.97 1.12
N TRP A 260 -5.42 -16.84 0.32
CA TRP A 260 -5.24 -17.57 -0.93
C TRP A 260 -4.78 -19.00 -0.69
N ASN A 261 -3.86 -19.21 0.25
CA ASN A 261 -3.45 -20.56 0.67
C ASN A 261 -4.64 -21.37 1.23
N LEU A 262 -5.59 -20.71 1.91
CA LEU A 262 -6.83 -21.35 2.36
C LEU A 262 -7.69 -21.81 1.19
N GLY A 263 -7.74 -21.07 0.08
CA GLY A 263 -8.47 -21.47 -1.13
C GLY A 263 -7.99 -22.78 -1.77
N ALA A 264 -6.77 -23.25 -1.42
CA ALA A 264 -6.31 -24.58 -1.81
C ALA A 264 -6.97 -25.72 -0.98
N ILE A 265 -7.58 -25.40 0.15
CA ILE A 265 -8.06 -26.40 1.14
C ILE A 265 -9.57 -26.31 1.32
N VAL A 266 -10.15 -25.11 1.21
CA VAL A 266 -11.58 -24.86 1.41
C VAL A 266 -12.20 -24.25 0.16
N GLU A 267 -13.41 -24.68 -0.20
CA GLU A 267 -14.13 -24.20 -1.37
C GLU A 267 -14.61 -22.73 -1.20
N ASP A 268 -15.00 -22.37 0.01
CA ASP A 268 -15.43 -21.00 0.33
C ASP A 268 -14.53 -20.36 1.37
N VAL A 269 -13.74 -19.39 0.95
CA VAL A 269 -12.86 -18.60 1.82
C VAL A 269 -13.54 -17.41 2.48
N THR A 270 -14.79 -17.10 2.12
CA THR A 270 -15.54 -15.93 2.60
C THR A 270 -15.68 -15.88 4.12
N PRO A 271 -16.01 -16.98 4.83
CA PRO A 271 -16.11 -16.99 6.29
C PRO A 271 -14.78 -16.64 6.99
N TYR A 272 -13.65 -16.93 6.34
CA TYR A 272 -12.30 -16.74 6.90
C TYR A 272 -11.69 -15.39 6.56
N ARG A 273 -12.35 -14.57 5.70
CA ARG A 273 -11.81 -13.28 5.22
C ARG A 273 -11.43 -12.34 6.36
N ALA A 274 -12.24 -12.28 7.40
CA ALA A 274 -11.99 -11.44 8.57
C ALA A 274 -10.69 -11.84 9.30
N ILE A 275 -10.55 -13.11 9.65
CA ILE A 275 -9.37 -13.66 10.31
C ILE A 275 -8.14 -13.55 9.38
N SER A 276 -8.30 -13.86 8.12
CA SER A 276 -7.23 -13.75 7.11
C SER A 276 -6.70 -12.31 7.03
N THR A 277 -7.56 -11.29 7.06
CA THR A 277 -7.12 -9.89 7.04
C THR A 277 -6.31 -9.52 8.30
N GLY A 278 -6.72 -10.01 9.47
CA GLY A 278 -5.95 -9.86 10.72
C GLY A 278 -4.57 -10.53 10.64
N LEU A 279 -4.52 -11.76 10.17
CA LEU A 279 -3.27 -12.52 9.98
C LEU A 279 -2.36 -11.88 8.94
N THR A 280 -2.90 -11.42 7.80
CA THR A 280 -2.15 -10.68 6.79
C THR A 280 -1.55 -9.38 7.35
N SER A 281 -2.26 -8.70 8.25
CA SER A 281 -1.74 -7.49 8.92
C SER A 281 -0.55 -7.81 9.83
N ILE A 282 -0.54 -8.98 10.49
CA ILE A 282 0.63 -9.49 11.22
C ILE A 282 1.77 -9.79 10.23
N GLY A 283 1.48 -10.44 9.11
CA GLY A 283 2.44 -10.67 8.03
C GLY A 283 3.07 -9.37 7.51
N ALA A 284 2.27 -8.31 7.35
CA ALA A 284 2.74 -6.99 6.98
C ALA A 284 3.69 -6.37 8.04
N CYS A 285 3.40 -6.56 9.34
CA CYS A 285 4.32 -6.16 10.41
C CYS A 285 5.65 -6.91 10.34
N LEU A 286 5.61 -8.22 10.10
CA LEU A 286 6.82 -9.04 9.96
C LEU A 286 7.62 -8.64 8.70
N ALA A 287 6.98 -8.32 7.58
CA ALA A 287 7.65 -7.82 6.39
C ALA A 287 8.40 -6.50 6.66
N VAL A 288 7.76 -5.56 7.37
CA VAL A 288 8.41 -4.32 7.81
C VAL A 288 9.58 -4.62 8.77
N PHE A 289 9.42 -5.56 9.71
CA PHE A 289 10.48 -5.98 10.62
C PHE A 289 11.67 -6.59 9.89
N ILE A 290 11.43 -7.50 8.95
CA ILE A 290 12.48 -8.14 8.10
C ILE A 290 13.23 -7.05 7.33
N CYS A 291 12.53 -6.17 6.62
CA CYS A 291 13.16 -5.12 5.81
C CYS A 291 13.86 -4.05 6.65
N ALA A 292 13.49 -3.87 7.93
CA ALA A 292 14.14 -2.94 8.82
C ALA A 292 15.42 -3.50 9.45
N TYR A 293 15.48 -4.82 9.75
CA TYR A 293 16.49 -5.35 10.66
C TYR A 293 17.23 -6.61 10.14
N PHE A 294 16.65 -7.40 9.23
CA PHE A 294 17.32 -8.58 8.69
C PHE A 294 18.36 -8.16 7.65
N ARG A 295 19.67 -8.29 7.97
CA ARG A 295 20.77 -7.79 7.14
C ARG A 295 20.70 -8.18 5.66
N PRO A 296 20.39 -9.45 5.28
CA PRO A 296 20.27 -9.81 3.86
C PRO A 296 19.15 -9.05 3.16
N ALA A 297 17.95 -8.94 3.78
CA ALA A 297 16.84 -8.18 3.25
C ALA A 297 17.18 -6.68 3.17
N VAL A 298 17.77 -6.10 4.23
CA VAL A 298 18.20 -4.70 4.22
C VAL A 298 19.12 -4.42 3.02
N ARG A 299 20.13 -5.26 2.77
CA ARG A 299 21.03 -5.10 1.62
C ARG A 299 20.30 -5.22 0.28
N ALA A 300 19.39 -6.18 0.15
CA ALA A 300 18.61 -6.38 -1.07
C ALA A 300 17.71 -5.17 -1.35
N PHE A 301 16.97 -4.70 -0.34
CA PHE A 301 16.06 -3.56 -0.47
C PHE A 301 16.77 -2.19 -0.52
N GLU A 302 18.05 -2.11 -0.18
CA GLU A 302 18.91 -0.95 -0.38
C GLU A 302 19.67 -0.97 -1.73
N SER A 303 19.49 -2.01 -2.57
CA SER A 303 20.07 -2.04 -3.92
C SER A 303 19.60 -0.84 -4.76
N THR A 304 20.43 -0.40 -5.69
CA THR A 304 20.16 0.83 -6.48
C THR A 304 18.83 0.78 -7.20
N VAL A 305 18.51 -0.34 -7.85
CA VAL A 305 17.27 -0.51 -8.61
C VAL A 305 16.03 -0.41 -7.69
N ILE A 306 16.04 -1.14 -6.56
CA ILE A 306 14.92 -1.15 -5.62
C ILE A 306 14.77 0.21 -4.94
N ARG A 307 15.86 0.92 -4.65
CA ARG A 307 15.81 2.29 -4.12
C ARG A 307 15.22 3.30 -5.11
N LEU A 308 15.51 3.16 -6.41
CA LEU A 308 14.91 3.99 -7.46
C LEU A 308 13.40 3.73 -7.54
N LEU A 309 12.97 2.46 -7.50
CA LEU A 309 11.54 2.13 -7.38
C LEU A 309 10.93 2.74 -6.11
N GLY A 310 11.63 2.70 -4.98
CA GLY A 310 11.19 3.33 -3.74
C GLY A 310 11.02 4.85 -3.85
N LEU A 311 11.88 5.52 -4.62
CA LEU A 311 11.81 6.96 -4.86
C LEU A 311 10.53 7.35 -5.60
N ILE A 312 10.15 6.61 -6.63
CA ILE A 312 8.98 6.88 -7.47
C ILE A 312 7.72 6.12 -7.03
N SER A 313 7.77 5.39 -5.90
CA SER A 313 6.72 4.46 -5.50
C SER A 313 5.34 5.10 -5.35
N PHE A 314 5.26 6.32 -4.84
CA PHE A 314 4.00 7.04 -4.68
C PHE A 314 3.47 7.51 -6.04
N SER A 315 4.33 8.07 -6.89
CA SER A 315 3.98 8.41 -8.27
C SER A 315 3.50 7.19 -9.05
N LEU A 316 4.21 6.06 -8.95
CA LEU A 316 3.83 4.80 -9.60
C LEU A 316 2.46 4.32 -9.13
N TYR A 317 2.23 4.35 -7.82
CA TYR A 317 0.92 4.00 -7.24
C TYR A 317 -0.22 4.88 -7.74
N LEU A 318 0.04 6.16 -8.02
CA LEU A 318 -0.97 7.12 -8.44
C LEU A 318 -1.32 7.04 -9.94
N VAL A 319 -0.37 6.67 -10.80
CA VAL A 319 -0.57 6.78 -12.26
C VAL A 319 -0.76 5.45 -12.98
N HIS A 320 -0.47 4.31 -12.33
CA HIS A 320 -0.43 3.02 -13.04
C HIS A 320 -1.80 2.57 -13.57
N GLU A 321 -2.88 2.68 -12.79
CA GLU A 321 -4.17 2.14 -13.18
C GLU A 321 -4.77 2.82 -14.42
N PRO A 322 -4.78 4.17 -14.55
CA PRO A 322 -5.18 4.81 -15.79
C PRO A 322 -4.37 4.34 -17.01
N ILE A 323 -3.09 4.01 -16.82
CA ILE A 323 -2.23 3.48 -17.90
C ILE A 323 -2.61 2.04 -18.23
N VAL A 324 -2.83 1.19 -17.22
CA VAL A 324 -3.26 -0.21 -17.39
C VAL A 324 -4.56 -0.26 -18.18
N ILE A 325 -5.59 0.46 -17.72
CA ILE A 325 -6.90 0.48 -18.38
C ILE A 325 -6.79 1.04 -19.80
N GLY A 326 -6.12 2.19 -19.98
CA GLY A 326 -5.95 2.79 -21.30
C GLY A 326 -5.22 1.87 -22.29
N ALA A 327 -4.16 1.19 -21.83
CA ALA A 327 -3.43 0.25 -22.67
C ALA A 327 -4.28 -0.95 -23.11
N VAL A 328 -5.02 -1.55 -22.17
CA VAL A 328 -5.88 -2.69 -22.45
C VAL A 328 -7.04 -2.31 -23.39
N THR A 329 -7.65 -1.14 -23.19
CA THR A 329 -8.68 -0.58 -24.08
C THR A 329 -8.14 -0.40 -25.50
N LEU A 330 -6.94 0.19 -25.67
CA LEU A 330 -6.30 0.36 -26.98
C LEU A 330 -5.96 -0.97 -27.67
N LEU A 331 -5.73 -2.02 -26.90
CA LEU A 331 -5.34 -3.35 -27.38
C LEU A 331 -6.52 -4.30 -27.57
N GLY A 332 -7.77 -3.81 -27.58
CA GLY A 332 -8.97 -4.61 -27.85
C GLY A 332 -9.49 -5.40 -26.66
N GLY A 333 -9.36 -4.87 -25.45
CA GLY A 333 -10.02 -5.34 -24.24
C GLY A 333 -9.38 -6.55 -23.52
N ASN A 334 -8.77 -7.48 -24.25
CA ASN A 334 -8.16 -8.70 -23.67
C ASN A 334 -6.85 -9.10 -24.37
N PRO A 335 -5.81 -8.26 -24.31
CA PRO A 335 -4.50 -8.62 -24.86
C PRO A 335 -3.86 -9.76 -24.04
N PRO A 336 -2.93 -10.55 -24.60
CA PRO A 336 -2.19 -11.56 -23.86
C PRO A 336 -1.47 -10.97 -22.65
N LEU A 337 -1.61 -11.58 -21.46
CA LEU A 337 -1.04 -11.04 -20.21
C LEU A 337 0.47 -10.79 -20.30
N TRP A 338 1.24 -11.72 -20.88
CA TRP A 338 2.69 -11.53 -21.02
C TRP A 338 3.05 -10.27 -21.79
N PHE A 339 2.28 -9.98 -22.86
CA PHE A 339 2.47 -8.77 -23.67
C PHE A 339 2.11 -7.51 -22.86
N THR A 340 1.01 -7.56 -22.11
CA THR A 340 0.59 -6.49 -21.20
C THR A 340 1.65 -6.21 -20.14
N TYR A 341 2.22 -7.24 -19.51
CA TYR A 341 3.31 -7.03 -18.55
C TYR A 341 4.54 -6.39 -19.16
N VAL A 342 4.99 -6.89 -20.32
CA VAL A 342 6.21 -6.40 -20.98
C VAL A 342 6.06 -4.96 -21.48
N THR A 343 4.85 -4.56 -21.85
CA THR A 343 4.59 -3.20 -22.36
C THR A 343 4.18 -2.22 -21.25
N VAL A 344 3.22 -2.59 -20.41
CA VAL A 344 2.59 -1.67 -19.46
C VAL A 344 3.46 -1.40 -18.23
N VAL A 345 4.24 -2.39 -17.74
CA VAL A 345 5.12 -2.16 -16.59
C VAL A 345 6.20 -1.11 -16.90
N PRO A 346 6.97 -1.20 -17.98
CA PRO A 346 7.94 -0.16 -18.34
C PRO A 346 7.31 1.20 -18.60
N VAL A 347 6.15 1.25 -19.28
CA VAL A 347 5.43 2.51 -19.53
C VAL A 347 4.98 3.13 -18.20
N SER A 348 4.41 2.35 -17.28
CA SER A 348 4.01 2.82 -15.97
C SER A 348 5.18 3.37 -15.16
N ILE A 349 6.34 2.72 -15.21
CA ILE A 349 7.57 3.20 -14.57
C ILE A 349 8.05 4.51 -15.22
N ALA A 350 8.08 4.60 -16.54
CA ALA A 350 8.52 5.80 -17.25
C ALA A 350 7.62 7.01 -16.95
N VAL A 351 6.28 6.82 -16.98
CA VAL A 351 5.32 7.86 -16.61
C VAL A 351 5.45 8.22 -15.13
N ALA A 352 5.66 7.25 -14.24
CA ALA A 352 5.87 7.51 -12.82
C ALA A 352 7.14 8.33 -12.56
N VAL A 353 8.22 8.09 -13.30
CA VAL A 353 9.44 8.92 -13.23
C VAL A 353 9.15 10.34 -13.66
N ALA A 354 8.46 10.55 -14.79
CA ALA A 354 8.06 11.88 -15.23
C ALA A 354 7.15 12.57 -14.20
N PHE A 355 6.14 11.87 -13.69
CA PHE A 355 5.21 12.38 -12.69
C PHE A 355 5.93 12.73 -11.36
N TYR A 356 6.90 11.93 -10.95
CA TYR A 356 7.74 12.22 -9.79
C TYR A 356 8.45 13.57 -9.95
N TRP A 357 9.12 13.80 -11.07
CA TRP A 357 9.88 15.03 -11.29
C TRP A 357 8.98 16.26 -11.50
N LEU A 358 7.85 16.10 -12.17
CA LEU A 358 6.94 17.20 -12.50
C LEU A 358 6.01 17.58 -11.34
N ILE A 359 5.59 16.62 -10.50
CA ILE A 359 4.54 16.82 -9.50
C ILE A 359 5.01 16.48 -8.08
N GLU A 360 5.49 15.25 -7.84
CA GLU A 360 5.76 14.78 -6.49
C GLU A 360 6.96 15.51 -5.88
N ASN A 361 8.07 15.61 -6.58
CA ASN A 361 9.27 16.29 -6.10
C ASN A 361 9.03 17.81 -5.83
N PRO A 362 8.38 18.59 -6.72
CA PRO A 362 7.97 19.97 -6.41
C PRO A 362 7.07 20.07 -5.16
N SER A 363 6.13 19.11 -4.95
CA SER A 363 5.30 19.09 -3.75
C SER A 363 6.15 18.90 -2.48
N HIS A 364 7.18 18.05 -2.53
CA HIS A 364 8.13 17.86 -1.43
C HIS A 364 8.93 19.13 -1.12
N VAL A 365 9.39 19.85 -2.15
CA VAL A 365 10.09 21.13 -2.00
C VAL A 365 9.17 22.17 -1.34
N LEU A 366 7.90 22.24 -1.78
CA LEU A 366 6.90 23.14 -1.19
C LEU A 366 6.65 22.80 0.29
N CYS A 367 6.53 21.52 0.63
CA CYS A 367 6.40 21.07 2.02
C CYS A 367 7.56 21.53 2.91
N GLN A 368 8.80 21.51 2.41
CA GLN A 368 9.96 21.97 3.16
C GLN A 368 9.92 23.49 3.42
N LYS A 369 9.49 24.29 2.43
CA LYS A 369 9.35 25.75 2.57
C LYS A 369 8.28 26.12 3.62
N ILE A 370 7.13 25.44 3.63
CA ILE A 370 6.06 25.64 4.65
C ILE A 370 6.61 25.43 6.06
N GLY A 371 7.50 24.46 6.25
CA GLY A 371 8.09 24.20 7.55
C GLY A 371 9.05 25.26 8.04
N ARG A 372 9.95 25.73 7.18
CA ARG A 372 10.94 26.74 7.53
C ARG A 372 10.29 28.10 7.91
N LYS A 373 9.24 28.51 7.17
CA LYS A 373 8.54 29.77 7.43
C LYS A 373 7.84 29.77 8.80
N LYS A 374 7.34 28.62 9.28
CA LYS A 374 6.70 28.51 10.60
C LYS A 374 7.68 28.34 11.77
N GLU A 375 8.90 27.87 11.52
CA GLU A 375 9.97 27.86 12.53
C GLU A 375 10.53 29.27 12.74
N ALA A 376 10.71 30.07 11.68
CA ALA A 376 11.18 31.46 11.74
C ALA A 376 10.18 32.45 12.37
N VAL A 377 8.88 32.12 12.43
CA VAL A 377 7.86 32.95 13.09
C VAL A 377 7.78 32.66 14.62
N ARG A 378 8.42 31.55 15.08
CA ARG A 378 8.43 31.15 16.50
C ARG A 378 9.73 31.44 17.22
N SER A 379 10.79 31.81 16.50
CA SER A 379 12.05 32.32 17.02
C SER A 379 12.01 33.85 17.13
#